data_4fcd763bdde62b1e70f877ee10726598
#
_entry.id   4fcd763bdde62b1e70f877ee10726598
#
_cell.length_a   1.000
_cell.length_b   1.000
_cell.length_c   1.000
_cell.angle_alpha   90.00
_cell.angle_beta   90.00
_cell.angle_gamma   90.00
#
_symmetry.space_group_name_H-M   'P 1'
#
loop_
_entity.id
_entity.type
_entity.pdbx_description
1 polymer ?
#
loop_
_entity_poly.entity_id
_entity_poly.type
_entity_poly.pdbx_seq_one_letter_code
_entity_poly.pdbx_strand_id
1 'polypeptide(L)'
;MGQEVKILESGTSEEKIKVLESLESVDNFETIKKIINCLDDQDIKVRGEAFSSLVLNKNKISNLLIGSLKDSCKNIRGYGALVLANRNDIDSIPAILELVNDERSMVRSCALGALGYLRAGEAKDVVHNSIFDSNMEVRKSALQAMINLKEKISEKEILEILKEKDSELEQIIVKLKKSGPEGI
;
A
#
# COMPACT_ATOMS: atom_id res chain seq x y z
N MET A 1 4.86 23.10 21.35
CA MET A 1 4.18 22.39 20.24
C MET A 1 4.14 23.35 19.09
N GLY A 2 4.74 23.02 17.94
CA GLY A 2 4.83 23.92 16.78
C GLY A 2 3.43 24.27 16.26
N GLN A 3 3.31 25.36 15.55
CA GLN A 3 2.03 25.80 14.96
C GLN A 3 1.51 24.77 13.96
N GLU A 4 2.41 24.14 13.20
CA GLU A 4 2.13 23.12 12.21
C GLU A 4 1.43 21.89 12.83
N VAL A 5 1.93 21.41 13.98
CA VAL A 5 1.35 20.26 14.69
C VAL A 5 -0.10 20.54 15.10
N LYS A 6 -0.40 21.75 15.58
CA LYS A 6 -1.78 22.14 15.94
C LYS A 6 -2.70 22.18 14.72
N ILE A 7 -2.20 22.68 13.59
CA ILE A 7 -2.97 22.72 12.35
C ILE A 7 -3.25 21.30 11.85
N LEU A 8 -2.26 20.40 11.85
CA LEU A 8 -2.46 19.01 11.45
C LEU A 8 -3.47 18.25 12.34
N GLU A 9 -3.61 18.64 13.61
CA GLU A 9 -4.58 18.04 14.54
C GLU A 9 -6.00 18.58 14.35
N SER A 10 -6.16 19.89 14.23
CA SER A 10 -7.47 20.53 14.37
C SER A 10 -7.77 21.65 13.36
N GLY A 11 -6.89 21.86 12.39
CA GLY A 11 -7.10 22.82 11.31
C GLY A 11 -8.14 22.36 10.30
N THR A 12 -8.61 23.28 9.47
CA THR A 12 -9.42 22.96 8.29
C THR A 12 -8.63 22.14 7.27
N SER A 13 -9.33 21.46 6.34
CA SER A 13 -8.67 20.72 5.26
C SER A 13 -7.68 21.57 4.47
N GLU A 14 -8.05 22.82 4.17
CA GLU A 14 -7.19 23.74 3.41
C GLU A 14 -5.93 24.14 4.18
N GLU A 15 -6.04 24.38 5.49
CA GLU A 15 -4.90 24.68 6.35
C GLU A 15 -3.97 23.47 6.47
N LYS A 16 -4.53 22.26 6.67
CA LYS A 16 -3.77 21.02 6.72
C LYS A 16 -2.99 20.79 5.43
N ILE A 17 -3.63 20.93 4.26
CA ILE A 17 -2.98 20.76 2.95
C ILE A 17 -1.79 21.72 2.81
N LYS A 18 -1.99 23.02 3.08
CA LYS A 18 -0.90 24.02 3.01
C LYS A 18 0.29 23.68 3.91
N VAL A 19 0.02 23.15 5.11
CA VAL A 19 1.09 22.73 6.03
C VAL A 19 1.79 21.49 5.46
N LEU A 20 1.04 20.49 5.00
CA LEU A 20 1.60 19.25 4.44
C LEU A 20 2.51 19.51 3.24
N GLU A 21 2.12 20.41 2.33
CA GLU A 21 2.93 20.84 1.18
C GLU A 21 4.29 21.45 1.59
N SER A 22 4.38 22.03 2.78
CA SER A 22 5.61 22.67 3.28
C SER A 22 6.54 21.73 4.06
N LEU A 23 6.11 20.50 4.39
CA LEU A 23 6.78 19.62 5.35
C LEU A 23 7.64 18.51 4.73
N GLU A 24 8.00 18.59 3.45
CA GLU A 24 8.82 17.57 2.76
C GLU A 24 10.20 17.32 3.40
N SER A 25 10.72 18.27 4.16
CA SER A 25 12.04 18.17 4.80
C SER A 25 11.99 18.01 6.31
N VAL A 26 10.80 17.81 6.88
CA VAL A 26 10.66 17.70 8.34
C VAL A 26 11.22 16.36 8.83
N ASP A 27 11.97 16.40 9.94
CA ASP A 27 12.55 15.23 10.61
C ASP A 27 12.06 15.07 12.06
N ASN A 28 11.32 16.04 12.55
CA ASN A 28 10.79 16.00 13.92
C ASN A 28 9.77 14.87 14.08
N PHE A 29 10.04 13.98 15.06
CA PHE A 29 9.24 12.79 15.35
C PHE A 29 7.73 13.12 15.52
N GLU A 30 7.40 14.13 16.32
CA GLU A 30 6.01 14.50 16.60
C GLU A 30 5.30 14.98 15.35
N THR A 31 5.96 15.79 14.52
CA THR A 31 5.38 16.27 13.27
C THR A 31 5.15 15.13 12.28
N ILE A 32 6.13 14.23 12.10
CA ILE A 32 5.98 13.05 11.23
C ILE A 32 4.81 12.18 11.70
N LYS A 33 4.68 11.96 13.01
CA LYS A 33 3.54 11.20 13.56
C LYS A 33 2.19 11.85 13.23
N LYS A 34 2.11 13.19 13.26
CA LYS A 34 0.89 13.90 12.87
C LYS A 34 0.60 13.80 11.37
N ILE A 35 1.64 13.83 10.53
CA ILE A 35 1.47 13.58 9.09
C ILE A 35 0.96 12.16 8.85
N ILE A 36 1.51 11.15 9.54
CA ILE A 36 1.02 9.76 9.47
C ILE A 36 -0.46 9.69 9.89
N ASN A 37 -0.88 10.38 10.94
CA ASN A 37 -2.28 10.39 11.36
C ASN A 37 -3.21 11.02 10.30
N CYS A 38 -2.72 11.98 9.51
CA CYS A 38 -3.48 12.54 8.39
C CYS A 38 -3.77 11.54 7.26
N LEU A 39 -3.13 10.35 7.24
CA LEU A 39 -3.51 9.26 6.35
C LEU A 39 -4.92 8.70 6.65
N ASP A 40 -5.49 8.99 7.82
CA ASP A 40 -6.87 8.65 8.21
C ASP A 40 -7.79 9.88 8.30
N ASP A 41 -7.40 11.03 7.75
CA ASP A 41 -8.23 12.22 7.73
C ASP A 41 -9.57 11.97 6.99
N GLN A 42 -10.63 12.64 7.40
CA GLN A 42 -11.94 12.52 6.76
C GLN A 42 -11.91 13.02 5.30
N ASP A 43 -11.11 14.06 5.03
CA ASP A 43 -10.96 14.62 3.70
C ASP A 43 -9.93 13.82 2.87
N ILE A 44 -10.38 13.30 1.72
CA ILE A 44 -9.53 12.54 0.80
C ILE A 44 -8.33 13.35 0.28
N LYS A 45 -8.47 14.68 0.15
CA LYS A 45 -7.38 15.55 -0.32
C LYS A 45 -6.30 15.65 0.74
N VAL A 46 -6.68 15.76 2.03
CA VAL A 46 -5.72 15.75 3.15
C VAL A 46 -4.98 14.41 3.21
N ARG A 47 -5.69 13.28 3.06
CA ARG A 47 -5.04 11.95 2.99
C ARG A 47 -4.03 11.86 1.84
N GLY A 48 -4.42 12.36 0.65
CA GLY A 48 -3.55 12.37 -0.54
C GLY A 48 -2.30 13.21 -0.32
N GLU A 49 -2.44 14.40 0.27
CA GLU A 49 -1.31 15.28 0.55
C GLU A 49 -0.39 14.72 1.65
N ALA A 50 -0.97 14.13 2.70
CA ALA A 50 -0.19 13.42 3.71
C ALA A 50 0.62 12.27 3.12
N PHE A 51 0.01 11.50 2.22
CA PHE A 51 0.70 10.44 1.47
C PHE A 51 1.88 11.00 0.67
N SER A 52 1.65 12.04 -0.12
CA SER A 52 2.68 12.71 -0.94
C SER A 52 3.82 13.24 -0.08
N SER A 53 3.50 13.96 1.00
CA SER A 53 4.47 14.51 1.93
C SER A 53 5.36 13.42 2.54
N LEU A 54 4.79 12.28 2.96
CA LEU A 54 5.54 11.15 3.51
C LEU A 54 6.42 10.46 2.45
N VAL A 55 5.93 10.30 1.22
CA VAL A 55 6.70 9.70 0.12
C VAL A 55 7.89 10.59 -0.25
N LEU A 56 7.69 11.90 -0.37
CA LEU A 56 8.72 12.87 -0.78
C LEU A 56 9.71 13.21 0.34
N ASN A 57 9.38 12.93 1.60
CA ASN A 57 10.26 13.19 2.73
C ASN A 57 11.57 12.41 2.62
N LYS A 58 12.70 13.13 2.58
CA LYS A 58 14.04 12.56 2.38
C LYS A 58 14.71 12.04 3.66
N ASN A 59 14.09 12.27 4.82
CA ASN A 59 14.65 11.87 6.10
C ASN A 59 14.39 10.39 6.40
N LYS A 60 15.12 9.85 7.38
CA LYS A 60 15.02 8.45 7.82
C LYS A 60 13.78 8.24 8.70
N ILE A 61 12.60 8.21 8.08
CA ILE A 61 11.31 8.03 8.77
C ILE A 61 10.77 6.60 8.70
N SER A 62 11.51 5.67 8.12
CA SER A 62 11.10 4.27 7.90
C SER A 62 10.61 3.58 9.17
N ASN A 63 11.34 3.72 10.28
CA ASN A 63 10.95 3.08 11.55
C ASN A 63 9.59 3.59 12.08
N LEU A 64 9.27 4.87 11.86
CA LEU A 64 7.97 5.44 12.23
C LEU A 64 6.85 4.89 11.37
N LEU A 65 7.10 4.80 10.07
CA LEU A 65 6.16 4.23 9.10
C LEU A 65 5.93 2.74 9.37
N ILE A 66 7.00 1.95 9.60
CA ILE A 66 6.89 0.54 9.97
C ILE A 66 6.08 0.38 11.28
N GLY A 67 6.35 1.22 12.28
CA GLY A 67 5.57 1.23 13.51
C GLY A 67 4.08 1.51 13.29
N SER A 68 3.75 2.36 12.32
CA SER A 68 2.36 2.71 11.98
C SER A 68 1.58 1.57 11.30
N LEU A 69 2.26 0.53 10.80
CA LEU A 69 1.58 -0.64 10.22
C LEU A 69 0.80 -1.45 11.27
N LYS A 70 1.00 -1.18 12.56
CA LYS A 70 0.28 -1.79 13.69
C LYS A 70 -0.79 -0.85 14.28
N ASP A 71 -1.08 0.26 13.61
CA ASP A 71 -2.10 1.22 14.06
C ASP A 71 -3.51 0.59 14.05
N SER A 72 -4.40 1.08 14.92
CA SER A 72 -5.80 0.65 14.94
C SER A 72 -6.57 1.06 13.68
N CYS A 73 -6.19 2.20 13.06
CA CYS A 73 -6.84 2.73 11.87
C CYS A 73 -6.39 2.01 10.60
N LYS A 74 -7.33 1.39 9.90
CA LYS A 74 -7.07 0.66 8.65
C LYS A 74 -6.39 1.51 7.57
N ASN A 75 -6.75 2.81 7.47
CA ASN A 75 -6.19 3.69 6.47
C ASN A 75 -4.70 3.95 6.74
N ILE A 76 -4.32 4.13 8.01
CA ILE A 76 -2.92 4.30 8.41
C ILE A 76 -2.12 3.04 8.07
N ARG A 77 -2.63 1.83 8.40
CA ARG A 77 -1.95 0.57 8.06
C ARG A 77 -1.79 0.41 6.55
N GLY A 78 -2.89 0.53 5.80
CA GLY A 78 -2.87 0.31 4.36
C GLY A 78 -2.05 1.36 3.59
N TYR A 79 -2.29 2.64 3.82
CA TYR A 79 -1.55 3.70 3.14
C TYR A 79 -0.10 3.77 3.63
N GLY A 80 0.18 3.47 4.89
CA GLY A 80 1.55 3.33 5.41
C GLY A 80 2.37 2.31 4.64
N ALA A 81 1.80 1.14 4.34
CA ALA A 81 2.44 0.13 3.50
C ALA A 81 2.74 0.65 2.08
N LEU A 82 1.79 1.38 1.47
CA LEU A 82 2.00 1.98 0.15
C LEU A 82 3.04 3.11 0.18
N VAL A 83 3.10 3.92 1.24
CA VAL A 83 4.16 4.95 1.42
C VAL A 83 5.52 4.27 1.46
N LEU A 84 5.70 3.23 2.29
CA LEU A 84 6.95 2.47 2.38
C LEU A 84 7.37 1.90 1.03
N ALA A 85 6.43 1.33 0.29
CA ALA A 85 6.69 0.80 -1.05
C ALA A 85 7.13 1.91 -2.02
N ASN A 86 6.45 3.06 -2.05
CA ASN A 86 6.82 4.18 -2.92
C ASN A 86 8.17 4.81 -2.54
N ARG A 87 8.59 4.70 -1.28
CA ARG A 87 9.93 5.07 -0.81
C ARG A 87 11.01 4.02 -1.17
N ASN A 88 10.60 2.91 -1.79
CA ASN A 88 11.45 1.76 -2.08
C ASN A 88 12.14 1.20 -0.83
N ASP A 89 11.41 1.14 0.29
CA ASP A 89 11.90 0.70 1.59
C ASP A 89 11.80 -0.84 1.69
N ILE A 90 12.86 -1.52 1.25
CA ILE A 90 12.91 -2.98 1.25
C ILE A 90 12.97 -3.58 2.66
N ASP A 91 13.49 -2.84 3.65
CA ASP A 91 13.55 -3.31 5.03
C ASP A 91 12.16 -3.41 5.67
N SER A 92 11.16 -2.77 5.07
CA SER A 92 9.76 -2.84 5.51
C SER A 92 9.02 -4.12 5.08
N ILE A 93 9.57 -4.91 4.15
CA ILE A 93 8.91 -6.09 3.57
C ILE A 93 8.40 -7.06 4.65
N PRO A 94 9.17 -7.44 5.69
CA PRO A 94 8.67 -8.35 6.71
C PRO A 94 7.42 -7.83 7.45
N ALA A 95 7.38 -6.53 7.72
CA ALA A 95 6.22 -5.91 8.38
C ALA A 95 5.01 -5.79 7.44
N ILE A 96 5.22 -5.55 6.14
CA ILE A 96 4.16 -5.52 5.14
C ILE A 96 3.58 -6.92 4.92
N LEU A 97 4.40 -7.98 4.98
CA LEU A 97 3.94 -9.37 4.89
C LEU A 97 2.91 -9.73 5.97
N GLU A 98 3.04 -9.19 7.19
CA GLU A 98 2.05 -9.40 8.26
C GLU A 98 0.66 -8.88 7.85
N LEU A 99 0.59 -7.78 7.06
CA LEU A 99 -0.66 -7.14 6.64
C LEU A 99 -1.44 -7.92 5.56
N VAL A 100 -0.84 -8.91 4.92
CA VAL A 100 -1.55 -9.78 3.95
C VAL A 100 -2.69 -10.54 4.63
N ASN A 101 -2.61 -10.76 5.93
CA ASN A 101 -3.63 -11.42 6.75
C ASN A 101 -4.49 -10.43 7.58
N ASP A 102 -4.46 -9.14 7.26
CA ASP A 102 -5.27 -8.13 7.97
C ASP A 102 -6.77 -8.41 7.85
N GLU A 103 -7.52 -8.15 8.91
CA GLU A 103 -8.98 -8.31 8.93
C GLU A 103 -9.69 -7.47 7.85
N ARG A 104 -9.12 -6.32 7.49
CA ARG A 104 -9.67 -5.39 6.51
C ARG A 104 -9.14 -5.69 5.11
N SER A 105 -10.02 -6.01 4.19
CA SER A 105 -9.65 -6.30 2.79
C SER A 105 -8.85 -5.15 2.13
N MET A 106 -9.17 -3.90 2.46
CA MET A 106 -8.43 -2.74 1.96
C MET A 106 -6.96 -2.80 2.37
N VAL A 107 -6.65 -3.19 3.62
CA VAL A 107 -5.26 -3.31 4.09
C VAL A 107 -4.54 -4.47 3.40
N ARG A 108 -5.20 -5.64 3.25
CA ARG A 108 -4.65 -6.77 2.50
C ARG A 108 -4.33 -6.39 1.05
N SER A 109 -5.25 -5.67 0.39
CA SER A 109 -5.07 -5.18 -0.98
C SER A 109 -3.87 -4.22 -1.09
N CYS A 110 -3.73 -3.26 -0.16
CA CYS A 110 -2.59 -2.36 -0.10
C CYS A 110 -1.27 -3.11 0.15
N ALA A 111 -1.25 -4.09 1.05
CA ALA A 111 -0.07 -4.91 1.34
C ALA A 111 0.40 -5.68 0.10
N LEU A 112 -0.51 -6.35 -0.61
CA LEU A 112 -0.19 -7.05 -1.86
C LEU A 112 0.33 -6.11 -2.94
N GLY A 113 -0.28 -4.93 -3.10
CA GLY A 113 0.20 -3.89 -4.00
C GLY A 113 1.61 -3.42 -3.66
N ALA A 114 1.88 -3.18 -2.37
CA ALA A 114 3.19 -2.77 -1.87
C ALA A 114 4.26 -3.85 -2.11
N LEU A 115 3.96 -5.12 -1.79
CA LEU A 115 4.87 -6.25 -2.01
C LEU A 115 5.19 -6.46 -3.50
N GLY A 116 4.17 -6.34 -4.35
CA GLY A 116 4.37 -6.39 -5.81
C GLY A 116 5.22 -5.23 -6.32
N TYR A 117 5.01 -4.01 -5.82
CA TYR A 117 5.80 -2.84 -6.21
C TYR A 117 7.27 -2.98 -5.79
N LEU A 118 7.53 -3.43 -4.57
CA LEU A 118 8.87 -3.70 -4.04
C LEU A 118 9.54 -4.92 -4.68
N ARG A 119 8.80 -5.68 -5.51
CA ARG A 119 9.27 -6.94 -6.09
C ARG A 119 9.80 -7.91 -5.04
N ALA A 120 9.07 -8.01 -3.93
CA ALA A 120 9.41 -8.84 -2.78
C ALA A 120 9.37 -10.34 -3.13
N GLY A 121 10.52 -10.92 -3.47
CA GLY A 121 10.62 -12.32 -3.89
C GLY A 121 10.14 -13.31 -2.83
N GLU A 122 10.32 -12.97 -1.55
CA GLU A 122 9.84 -13.73 -0.40
C GLU A 122 8.31 -13.72 -0.23
N ALA A 123 7.61 -12.82 -0.92
CA ALA A 123 6.15 -12.72 -0.87
C ALA A 123 5.42 -13.63 -1.87
N LYS A 124 6.13 -14.38 -2.72
CA LYS A 124 5.55 -15.16 -3.82
C LYS A 124 4.43 -16.09 -3.37
N ASP A 125 4.64 -16.86 -2.33
CA ASP A 125 3.67 -17.85 -1.85
C ASP A 125 2.41 -17.18 -1.28
N VAL A 126 2.57 -16.10 -0.49
CA VAL A 126 1.42 -15.40 0.08
C VAL A 126 0.64 -14.62 -0.97
N VAL A 127 1.33 -14.06 -1.97
CA VAL A 127 0.70 -13.40 -3.12
C VAL A 127 -0.09 -14.42 -3.94
N HIS A 128 0.50 -15.60 -4.20
CA HIS A 128 -0.16 -16.66 -4.94
C HIS A 128 -1.42 -17.16 -4.22
N ASN A 129 -1.35 -17.39 -2.91
CA ASN A 129 -2.51 -17.82 -2.12
C ASN A 129 -3.63 -16.74 -2.12
N SER A 130 -3.27 -15.47 -2.21
CA SER A 130 -4.23 -14.35 -2.17
C SER A 130 -5.06 -14.18 -3.46
N ILE A 131 -4.75 -14.90 -4.56
CA ILE A 131 -5.62 -14.89 -5.76
C ILE A 131 -7.00 -15.52 -5.52
N PHE A 132 -7.16 -16.22 -4.40
CA PHE A 132 -8.42 -16.82 -3.95
C PHE A 132 -9.01 -16.12 -2.71
N ASP A 133 -8.56 -14.91 -2.38
CA ASP A 133 -9.15 -14.14 -1.27
C ASP A 133 -10.66 -13.97 -1.45
N SER A 134 -11.39 -13.94 -0.35
CA SER A 134 -12.84 -13.73 -0.38
C SER A 134 -13.26 -12.38 -0.99
N ASN A 135 -12.37 -11.38 -0.95
CA ASN A 135 -12.62 -10.06 -1.49
C ASN A 135 -12.01 -9.89 -2.89
N MET A 136 -12.81 -9.45 -3.84
CA MET A 136 -12.41 -9.30 -5.25
C MET A 136 -11.24 -8.32 -5.45
N GLU A 137 -11.22 -7.19 -4.75
CA GLU A 137 -10.13 -6.21 -4.87
C GLU A 137 -8.79 -6.76 -4.35
N VAL A 138 -8.83 -7.63 -3.33
CA VAL A 138 -7.63 -8.34 -2.86
C VAL A 138 -7.12 -9.31 -3.94
N ARG A 139 -8.02 -10.08 -4.58
CA ARG A 139 -7.65 -10.97 -5.69
C ARG A 139 -7.02 -10.21 -6.86
N LYS A 140 -7.60 -9.05 -7.25
CA LYS A 140 -7.04 -8.18 -8.31
C LYS A 140 -5.64 -7.69 -7.94
N SER A 141 -5.46 -7.25 -6.68
CA SER A 141 -4.15 -6.81 -6.19
C SER A 141 -3.13 -7.95 -6.17
N ALA A 142 -3.53 -9.17 -5.80
CA ALA A 142 -2.68 -10.34 -5.83
C ALA A 142 -2.23 -10.68 -7.26
N LEU A 143 -3.15 -10.71 -8.22
CA LEU A 143 -2.83 -10.95 -9.63
C LEU A 143 -1.91 -9.86 -10.20
N GLN A 144 -2.11 -8.59 -9.84
CA GLN A 144 -1.21 -7.52 -10.25
C GLN A 144 0.18 -7.66 -9.61
N ALA A 145 0.25 -8.08 -8.35
CA ALA A 145 1.53 -8.38 -7.69
C ALA A 145 2.25 -9.56 -8.36
N MET A 146 1.53 -10.63 -8.78
CA MET A 146 2.11 -11.73 -9.55
C MET A 146 2.77 -11.24 -10.84
N ILE A 147 2.14 -10.32 -11.57
CA ILE A 147 2.73 -9.70 -12.77
C ILE A 147 4.07 -9.04 -12.43
N ASN A 148 4.10 -8.25 -11.37
CA ASN A 148 5.30 -7.51 -10.95
C ASN A 148 6.42 -8.46 -10.48
N LEU A 149 6.06 -9.58 -9.85
CA LEU A 149 6.96 -10.65 -9.39
C LEU A 149 7.36 -11.64 -10.51
N LYS A 150 6.77 -11.51 -11.70
CA LYS A 150 6.94 -12.43 -12.84
C LYS A 150 6.56 -13.88 -12.49
N GLU A 151 5.54 -14.05 -11.65
CA GLU A 151 5.00 -15.36 -11.29
C GLU A 151 4.07 -15.91 -12.38
N LYS A 152 3.93 -17.24 -12.38
CA LYS A 152 3.04 -17.95 -13.30
C LYS A 152 1.75 -18.34 -12.59
N ILE A 153 0.67 -18.42 -13.34
CA ILE A 153 -0.61 -18.95 -12.90
C ILE A 153 -0.98 -20.14 -13.79
N SER A 154 -1.52 -21.20 -13.20
CA SER A 154 -1.96 -22.39 -13.95
C SER A 154 -3.29 -22.12 -14.67
N GLU A 155 -3.55 -22.87 -15.76
CA GLU A 155 -4.83 -22.78 -16.46
C GLU A 155 -6.03 -23.16 -15.58
N LYS A 156 -5.85 -24.08 -14.65
CA LYS A 156 -6.88 -24.49 -13.69
C LYS A 156 -7.29 -23.30 -12.79
N GLU A 157 -6.32 -22.58 -12.27
CA GLU A 157 -6.56 -21.37 -11.43
C GLU A 157 -7.22 -20.27 -12.23
N ILE A 158 -6.78 -20.04 -13.46
CA ILE A 158 -7.41 -19.09 -14.38
C ILE A 158 -8.88 -19.41 -14.58
N LEU A 159 -9.20 -20.67 -14.87
CA LEU A 159 -10.58 -21.11 -15.07
C LEU A 159 -11.44 -20.90 -13.81
N GLU A 160 -10.86 -21.11 -12.62
CA GLU A 160 -11.54 -20.88 -11.35
C GLU A 160 -11.86 -19.40 -11.13
N ILE A 161 -10.87 -18.52 -11.34
CA ILE A 161 -11.03 -17.06 -11.18
C ILE A 161 -12.04 -16.50 -12.17
N LEU A 162 -12.04 -16.97 -13.42
CA LEU A 162 -12.93 -16.49 -14.49
C LEU A 162 -14.41 -16.89 -14.31
N LYS A 163 -14.73 -17.79 -13.38
CA LYS A 163 -16.13 -18.11 -13.04
C LYS A 163 -16.92 -16.88 -12.58
N GLU A 164 -16.26 -15.88 -12.03
CA GLU A 164 -16.90 -14.67 -11.51
C GLU A 164 -17.30 -13.65 -12.60
N LYS A 165 -16.87 -13.85 -13.86
CA LYS A 165 -17.21 -13.00 -15.01
C LYS A 165 -16.95 -11.49 -14.78
N ASP A 166 -15.85 -11.16 -14.13
CA ASP A 166 -15.40 -9.77 -13.92
C ASP A 166 -14.44 -9.36 -15.04
N SER A 167 -14.78 -8.30 -15.77
CA SER A 167 -14.01 -7.84 -16.93
C SER A 167 -12.61 -7.33 -16.58
N GLU A 168 -12.41 -6.81 -15.37
CA GLU A 168 -11.10 -6.33 -14.93
C GLU A 168 -10.18 -7.51 -14.57
N LEU A 169 -10.71 -8.54 -13.89
CA LEU A 169 -9.98 -9.79 -13.66
C LEU A 169 -9.53 -10.43 -14.99
N GLU A 170 -10.41 -10.48 -16.00
CA GLU A 170 -10.07 -10.98 -17.32
C GLU A 170 -8.90 -10.22 -17.93
N GLN A 171 -8.92 -8.87 -17.87
CA GLN A 171 -7.82 -8.04 -18.38
C GLN A 171 -6.51 -8.26 -17.64
N ILE A 172 -6.54 -8.40 -16.31
CA ILE A 172 -5.35 -8.66 -15.50
C ILE A 172 -4.76 -10.03 -15.87
N ILE A 173 -5.59 -11.07 -16.03
CA ILE A 173 -5.15 -12.41 -16.45
C ILE A 173 -4.49 -12.37 -17.84
N VAL A 174 -5.06 -11.63 -18.79
CA VAL A 174 -4.44 -11.45 -20.11
C VAL A 174 -3.06 -10.82 -20.00
N LYS A 175 -2.89 -9.81 -19.15
CA LYS A 175 -1.59 -9.18 -18.88
C LYS A 175 -0.62 -10.17 -18.23
N LEU A 176 -1.07 -10.94 -17.24
CA LEU A 176 -0.27 -11.93 -16.53
C LEU A 176 0.29 -13.00 -17.50
N LYS A 177 -0.55 -13.50 -18.41
CA LYS A 177 -0.12 -14.47 -19.45
C LYS A 177 0.96 -13.90 -20.38
N LYS A 178 0.92 -12.59 -20.67
CA LYS A 178 1.91 -11.92 -21.53
C LYS A 178 3.21 -11.56 -20.79
N SER A 179 3.17 -11.38 -19.50
CA SER A 179 4.33 -10.98 -18.66
C SER A 179 5.17 -12.14 -18.16
N GLY A 180 4.70 -13.38 -18.33
CA GLY A 180 5.47 -14.57 -18.01
C GLY A 180 6.76 -14.64 -18.83
N PRO A 181 7.83 -15.28 -18.30
CA PRO A 181 9.06 -15.47 -19.06
C PRO A 181 8.72 -16.17 -20.39
N GLU A 182 9.05 -15.54 -21.51
CA GLU A 182 8.99 -16.14 -22.83
C GLU A 182 9.91 -17.38 -22.83
N GLY A 183 9.34 -18.49 -23.11
CA GLY A 183 10.10 -19.74 -23.27
C GLY A 183 9.31 -20.93 -22.74
N ILE A 184 8.76 -21.71 -23.48
CA ILE A 184 9.03 -22.67 -24.56
C ILE A 184 7.69 -23.17 -25.03
#